data_3afd9be565953373b34913d5ea92dd5b
#
_entry.id   3afd9be565953373b34913d5ea92dd5b
#
_cell.length_a   1.000
_cell.length_b   1.000
_cell.length_c   1.000
_cell.angle_alpha   90.00
_cell.angle_beta   90.00
_cell.angle_gamma   90.00
#
_symmetry.space_group_name_H-M   'P 1'
#
loop_
_entity.id
_entity.type
_entity.pdbx_description
1 polymer ?
#
loop_
_entity_poly.entity_id
_entity_poly.type
_entity_poly.pdbx_seq_one_letter_code
_entity_poly.pdbx_strand_id
1 'polypeptide(L)'
;MELLDQQWTEKYRPAKLDDIIGQTAIVDRLRAFVKEKSFPSMIFSGPAGIGKTTSAVAMAKELYGDSINMAFLELNASDQRGIEVIRGKVKEFAKTIPLSTGLVKIIFLDEADALTSEAQHALRRTMEKYSATTRFILSANYASKIIEPIQSRCVVLRFKPLKEDEMRKYIERIVKGEKLDIDEKGVEALIYVSEGDLRKITNTLHGAAILNKKITDKSIYDIASKARPKEVSAMLRYALDGNFSKARDELNVLFLSYGMSGEDILVQCHKEALNLDVDDKLKLKLISNIGDYNFRIVEGANERIQMEAMLAKLALIEKQK
;
A
#
# COMPACT_ATOMS: atom_id res chain seq x y z
N MET A 1 -20.10 -10.54 27.69
CA MET A 1 -19.19 -9.42 27.44
C MET A 1 -18.66 -9.65 26.03
N GLU A 2 -19.37 -9.07 25.06
CA GLU A 2 -19.08 -9.22 23.63
C GLU A 2 -17.65 -8.74 23.38
N LEU A 3 -16.92 -9.51 22.58
CA LEU A 3 -15.57 -9.21 22.13
C LEU A 3 -15.57 -7.79 21.52
N LEU A 4 -14.93 -6.88 22.23
CA LEU A 4 -14.67 -5.51 21.79
C LEU A 4 -14.18 -5.54 20.35
N ASP A 5 -14.83 -4.76 19.54
CA ASP A 5 -14.70 -4.50 18.12
C ASP A 5 -13.30 -4.84 17.56
N GLN A 6 -13.18 -6.04 17.01
CA GLN A 6 -11.96 -6.45 16.34
C GLN A 6 -11.78 -5.54 15.13
N GLN A 7 -10.63 -4.88 15.01
CA GLN A 7 -10.35 -4.03 13.86
C GLN A 7 -10.67 -4.79 12.56
N TRP A 8 -11.46 -4.20 11.69
CA TRP A 8 -11.89 -4.86 10.46
C TRP A 8 -10.73 -5.32 9.58
N THR A 9 -9.59 -4.67 9.66
CA THR A 9 -8.35 -5.10 8.98
C THR A 9 -7.91 -6.50 9.38
N GLU A 10 -8.12 -6.91 10.64
CA GLU A 10 -7.83 -8.27 11.10
C GLU A 10 -9.03 -9.20 10.91
N LYS A 11 -10.27 -8.73 11.11
CA LYS A 11 -11.51 -9.52 10.91
C LYS A 11 -11.64 -10.03 9.48
N TYR A 12 -11.30 -9.18 8.49
CA TYR A 12 -11.41 -9.50 7.06
C TYR A 12 -10.10 -9.99 6.44
N ARG A 13 -9.06 -10.19 7.25
CA ARG A 13 -7.78 -10.76 6.78
C ARG A 13 -7.99 -12.20 6.31
N PRO A 14 -7.68 -12.55 5.06
CA PRO A 14 -7.75 -13.93 4.57
C PRO A 14 -6.98 -14.91 5.45
N ALA A 15 -7.64 -15.99 5.84
CA ALA A 15 -7.02 -17.06 6.61
C ALA A 15 -6.40 -18.14 5.73
N LYS A 16 -6.91 -18.30 4.50
CA LYS A 16 -6.46 -19.28 3.50
C LYS A 16 -6.02 -18.60 2.22
N LEU A 17 -5.17 -19.28 1.46
CA LEU A 17 -4.73 -18.78 0.15
C LEU A 17 -5.90 -18.57 -0.82
N ASP A 18 -6.95 -19.41 -0.73
CA ASP A 18 -8.14 -19.30 -1.57
C ASP A 18 -8.98 -18.05 -1.31
N ASP A 19 -8.89 -17.48 -0.11
CA ASP A 19 -9.62 -16.29 0.28
C ASP A 19 -8.94 -14.99 -0.16
N ILE A 20 -7.71 -15.08 -0.71
CA ILE A 20 -6.95 -13.91 -1.16
C ILE A 20 -7.55 -13.38 -2.46
N ILE A 21 -7.95 -12.12 -2.43
CA ILE A 21 -8.51 -11.44 -3.59
C ILE A 21 -7.39 -10.89 -4.46
N GLY A 22 -7.49 -11.12 -5.76
CA GLY A 22 -6.47 -10.77 -6.72
C GLY A 22 -5.23 -11.66 -6.63
N GLN A 23 -4.10 -11.22 -7.20
CA GLN A 23 -2.80 -11.91 -7.12
C GLN A 23 -2.84 -13.37 -7.61
N THR A 24 -3.77 -13.76 -8.50
CA THR A 24 -4.06 -15.15 -8.89
C THR A 24 -2.81 -15.94 -9.21
N ALA A 25 -1.91 -15.41 -10.06
CA ALA A 25 -0.69 -16.11 -10.44
C ALA A 25 0.28 -16.36 -9.27
N ILE A 26 0.27 -15.49 -8.24
CA ILE A 26 1.07 -15.66 -7.03
C ILE A 26 0.42 -16.71 -6.14
N VAL A 27 -0.88 -16.61 -5.92
CA VAL A 27 -1.65 -17.55 -5.12
C VAL A 27 -1.50 -18.98 -5.67
N ASP A 28 -1.60 -19.16 -6.99
CA ASP A 28 -1.43 -20.48 -7.61
C ASP A 28 -0.02 -21.07 -7.38
N ARG A 29 1.03 -20.22 -7.43
CA ARG A 29 2.39 -20.65 -7.09
C ARG A 29 2.53 -21.02 -5.62
N LEU A 30 1.96 -20.23 -4.71
CA LEU A 30 1.99 -20.52 -3.27
C LEU A 30 1.24 -21.82 -2.96
N ARG A 31 0.09 -22.07 -3.61
CA ARG A 31 -0.63 -23.36 -3.50
C ARG A 31 0.22 -24.56 -3.96
N ALA A 32 0.91 -24.41 -5.09
CA ALA A 32 1.82 -25.44 -5.56
C ALA A 32 2.92 -25.74 -4.53
N PHE A 33 3.51 -24.70 -3.92
CA PHE A 33 4.53 -24.85 -2.87
C PHE A 33 3.96 -25.54 -1.62
N VAL A 34 2.74 -25.18 -1.21
CA VAL A 34 2.06 -25.86 -0.08
C VAL A 34 1.82 -27.34 -0.38
N LYS A 35 1.31 -27.64 -1.59
CA LYS A 35 1.02 -29.02 -2.01
C LYS A 35 2.27 -29.88 -2.05
N GLU A 36 3.36 -29.38 -2.64
CA GLU A 36 4.63 -30.10 -2.74
C GLU A 36 5.42 -30.09 -1.43
N LYS A 37 5.00 -29.32 -0.44
CA LYS A 37 5.71 -29.12 0.84
C LYS A 37 7.19 -28.73 0.65
N SER A 38 7.50 -28.13 -0.48
CA SER A 38 8.85 -27.70 -0.88
C SER A 38 8.78 -26.36 -1.57
N PHE A 39 9.59 -25.41 -1.11
CA PHE A 39 9.62 -24.06 -1.65
C PHE A 39 10.96 -23.38 -1.40
N PRO A 40 11.37 -22.46 -2.28
CA PRO A 40 12.57 -21.65 -2.10
C PRO A 40 12.34 -20.52 -1.10
N SER A 41 13.41 -19.84 -0.71
CA SER A 41 13.28 -18.50 -0.13
C SER A 41 12.68 -17.52 -1.14
N MET A 42 11.90 -16.56 -0.68
CA MET A 42 11.11 -15.68 -1.55
C MET A 42 11.24 -14.21 -1.16
N ILE A 43 11.09 -13.33 -2.13
CA ILE A 43 10.87 -11.91 -1.91
C ILE A 43 9.48 -11.56 -2.43
N PHE A 44 8.61 -11.06 -1.55
CA PHE A 44 7.31 -10.50 -1.90
C PHE A 44 7.48 -9.01 -2.10
N SER A 45 7.44 -8.55 -3.34
CA SER A 45 7.67 -7.14 -3.68
C SER A 45 6.42 -6.49 -4.24
N GLY A 46 6.12 -5.26 -3.80
CA GLY A 46 5.00 -4.46 -4.28
C GLY A 46 4.48 -3.48 -3.24
N PRO A 47 3.55 -2.57 -3.59
CA PRO A 47 3.03 -1.53 -2.71
C PRO A 47 2.48 -2.04 -1.38
N ALA A 48 2.20 -1.13 -0.46
CA ALA A 48 1.55 -1.48 0.81
C ALA A 48 0.08 -1.94 0.58
N GLY A 49 -0.47 -2.71 1.53
CA GLY A 49 -1.89 -3.05 1.58
C GLY A 49 -2.43 -4.00 0.49
N ILE A 50 -1.57 -4.64 -0.31
CA ILE A 50 -1.95 -5.52 -1.44
C ILE A 50 -1.90 -7.02 -1.11
N GLY A 51 -1.72 -7.39 0.16
CA GLY A 51 -1.82 -8.78 0.62
C GLY A 51 -0.50 -9.54 0.78
N LYS A 52 0.69 -8.88 0.74
CA LYS A 52 2.00 -9.56 0.92
C LYS A 52 2.08 -10.36 2.23
N THR A 53 1.92 -9.69 3.35
CA THR A 53 1.95 -10.30 4.70
C THR A 53 0.86 -11.35 4.87
N THR A 54 -0.35 -11.04 4.40
CA THR A 54 -1.50 -11.96 4.41
C THR A 54 -1.19 -13.26 3.66
N SER A 55 -0.56 -13.17 2.49
CA SER A 55 -0.20 -14.36 1.69
C SER A 55 0.86 -15.23 2.39
N ALA A 56 1.85 -14.61 3.05
CA ALA A 56 2.85 -15.35 3.81
C ALA A 56 2.23 -16.09 5.00
N VAL A 57 1.36 -15.41 5.75
CA VAL A 57 0.68 -15.98 6.92
C VAL A 57 -0.31 -17.09 6.50
N ALA A 58 -1.10 -16.87 5.43
CA ALA A 58 -2.01 -17.86 4.90
C ALA A 58 -1.27 -19.15 4.44
N MET A 59 -0.17 -18.98 3.69
CA MET A 59 0.70 -20.08 3.29
C MET A 59 1.24 -20.84 4.50
N ALA A 60 1.71 -20.13 5.54
CA ALA A 60 2.23 -20.77 6.76
C ALA A 60 1.14 -21.53 7.51
N LYS A 61 -0.08 -20.97 7.62
CA LYS A 61 -1.22 -21.66 8.24
C LYS A 61 -1.59 -22.96 7.51
N GLU A 62 -1.59 -22.94 6.18
CA GLU A 62 -1.88 -24.15 5.41
C GLU A 62 -0.77 -25.20 5.50
N LEU A 63 0.51 -24.78 5.62
CA LEU A 63 1.64 -25.70 5.75
C LEU A 63 1.72 -26.35 7.14
N TYR A 64 1.50 -25.59 8.21
CA TYR A 64 1.83 -26.01 9.57
C TYR A 64 0.61 -26.25 10.45
N GLY A 65 -0.58 -25.76 10.08
CA GLY A 65 -1.78 -25.87 10.91
C GLY A 65 -1.54 -25.36 12.32
N ASP A 66 -1.89 -26.17 13.33
CA ASP A 66 -1.75 -25.82 14.76
C ASP A 66 -0.29 -25.63 15.19
N SER A 67 0.67 -26.16 14.42
CA SER A 67 2.10 -26.06 14.71
C SER A 67 2.75 -24.77 14.21
N ILE A 68 1.96 -23.82 13.70
CA ILE A 68 2.47 -22.59 13.09
C ILE A 68 3.40 -21.81 14.04
N ASN A 69 3.09 -21.71 15.30
CA ASN A 69 3.87 -20.94 16.28
C ASN A 69 5.31 -21.49 16.48
N MET A 70 5.54 -22.76 16.16
CA MET A 70 6.86 -23.40 16.24
C MET A 70 7.63 -23.36 14.93
N ALA A 71 6.95 -23.17 13.81
CA ALA A 71 7.49 -23.27 12.46
C ALA A 71 7.55 -21.95 11.69
N PHE A 72 6.85 -20.93 12.15
CA PHE A 72 6.75 -19.62 11.52
C PHE A 72 7.15 -18.52 12.49
N LEU A 73 8.16 -17.74 12.13
CA LEU A 73 8.59 -16.55 12.87
C LEU A 73 8.31 -15.32 12.01
N GLU A 74 7.45 -14.44 12.49
CA GLU A 74 7.16 -13.14 11.88
C GLU A 74 7.88 -12.03 12.63
N LEU A 75 8.61 -11.18 11.90
CA LEU A 75 9.31 -10.01 12.43
C LEU A 75 9.10 -8.83 11.50
N ASN A 76 8.84 -7.66 12.07
CA ASN A 76 8.85 -6.41 11.31
C ASN A 76 10.26 -5.82 11.34
N ALA A 77 10.87 -5.68 10.17
CA ALA A 77 12.24 -5.15 10.03
C ALA A 77 12.32 -3.63 10.24
N SER A 78 11.20 -2.91 10.18
CA SER A 78 11.15 -1.47 10.46
C SER A 78 11.27 -1.15 11.95
N ASP A 79 10.76 -2.03 12.82
CA ASP A 79 10.83 -1.87 14.28
C ASP A 79 12.24 -2.08 14.80
N GLN A 80 12.98 -2.95 14.15
CA GLN A 80 14.32 -3.38 14.57
C GLN A 80 15.25 -3.49 13.36
N ARG A 81 15.70 -2.35 12.83
CA ARG A 81 16.46 -2.25 11.57
C ARG A 81 17.92 -2.76 11.64
N GLY A 82 18.41 -3.02 12.86
CA GLY A 82 19.82 -3.30 13.12
C GLY A 82 20.20 -4.77 12.93
N ILE A 83 21.52 -4.97 12.82
CA ILE A 83 22.15 -6.28 12.67
C ILE A 83 21.87 -7.23 13.86
N GLU A 84 21.56 -6.68 15.04
CA GLU A 84 21.34 -7.42 16.27
C GLU A 84 20.12 -8.34 16.20
N VAL A 85 19.05 -7.92 15.51
CA VAL A 85 17.85 -8.75 15.28
C VAL A 85 18.21 -10.01 14.50
N ILE A 86 19.01 -9.82 13.44
CA ILE A 86 19.45 -10.94 12.59
C ILE A 86 20.39 -11.87 13.35
N ARG A 87 21.26 -11.32 14.19
CA ARG A 87 22.19 -12.12 15.02
C ARG A 87 21.53 -12.79 16.20
N GLY A 88 20.48 -12.18 16.78
CA GLY A 88 19.69 -12.71 17.87
C GLY A 88 18.54 -13.60 17.38
N LYS A 89 17.32 -13.05 17.40
CA LYS A 89 16.05 -13.78 17.17
C LYS A 89 16.03 -14.62 15.89
N VAL A 90 16.47 -14.03 14.75
CA VAL A 90 16.49 -14.74 13.45
C VAL A 90 17.41 -15.94 13.49
N LYS A 91 18.63 -15.77 14.01
CA LYS A 91 19.63 -16.84 14.11
C LYS A 91 19.23 -17.91 15.13
N GLU A 92 18.68 -17.53 16.27
CA GLU A 92 18.20 -18.48 17.29
C GLU A 92 17.07 -19.34 16.74
N PHE A 93 16.08 -18.74 16.11
CA PHE A 93 14.99 -19.49 15.49
C PHE A 93 15.50 -20.40 14.37
N ALA A 94 16.43 -19.93 13.52
CA ALA A 94 17.00 -20.75 12.44
C ALA A 94 17.80 -21.96 12.94
N LYS A 95 18.41 -21.87 14.13
CA LYS A 95 19.18 -22.96 14.76
C LYS A 95 18.33 -24.11 15.31
N THR A 96 17.11 -23.82 15.75
CA THR A 96 16.25 -24.85 16.34
C THR A 96 15.85 -25.87 15.29
N ILE A 97 15.78 -27.15 15.70
CA ILE A 97 15.48 -28.27 14.80
C ILE A 97 14.06 -28.12 14.25
N PRO A 98 13.81 -28.37 12.96
CA PRO A 98 12.46 -28.43 12.42
C PRO A 98 11.61 -29.45 13.16
N LEU A 99 10.29 -29.24 13.14
CA LEU A 99 9.31 -30.18 13.69
C LEU A 99 9.51 -31.61 13.15
N SER A 100 9.03 -32.58 13.90
CA SER A 100 9.00 -34.00 13.52
C SER A 100 8.35 -34.29 12.15
N THR A 101 7.68 -33.31 11.57
CA THR A 101 7.01 -33.38 10.25
C THR A 101 7.94 -33.35 9.05
N GLY A 102 9.25 -33.12 9.25
CA GLY A 102 10.22 -32.98 8.13
C GLY A 102 10.09 -31.66 7.35
N LEU A 103 9.16 -30.76 7.72
CA LEU A 103 8.99 -29.46 7.05
C LEU A 103 10.05 -28.46 7.51
N VAL A 104 10.58 -27.69 6.55
CA VAL A 104 11.45 -26.55 6.85
C VAL A 104 10.67 -25.45 7.56
N LYS A 105 11.31 -24.65 8.40
CA LYS A 105 10.70 -23.49 9.05
C LYS A 105 10.67 -22.29 8.14
N ILE A 106 9.79 -21.33 8.41
CA ILE A 106 9.71 -20.05 7.72
C ILE A 106 10.08 -18.92 8.67
N ILE A 107 10.97 -18.06 8.22
CA ILE A 107 11.18 -16.72 8.80
C ILE A 107 10.64 -15.70 7.83
N PHE A 108 9.62 -14.99 8.26
CA PHE A 108 9.01 -13.89 7.52
C PHE A 108 9.51 -12.56 8.08
N LEU A 109 10.16 -11.76 7.20
CA LEU A 109 10.61 -10.41 7.53
C LEU A 109 9.76 -9.42 6.75
N ASP A 110 8.83 -8.76 7.44
CA ASP A 110 8.07 -7.67 6.83
C ASP A 110 8.90 -6.40 6.78
N GLU A 111 8.64 -5.56 5.78
CA GLU A 111 9.39 -4.32 5.52
C GLU A 111 10.91 -4.53 5.45
N ALA A 112 11.35 -5.64 4.84
CA ALA A 112 12.76 -6.02 4.77
C ALA A 112 13.64 -4.98 4.05
N ASP A 113 13.06 -4.10 3.24
CA ASP A 113 13.72 -2.96 2.61
C ASP A 113 14.08 -1.83 3.60
N ALA A 114 13.62 -1.92 4.86
CA ALA A 114 14.03 -1.03 5.94
C ALA A 114 15.32 -1.51 6.67
N LEU A 115 15.79 -2.74 6.42
CA LEU A 115 17.03 -3.25 7.01
C LEU A 115 18.24 -2.45 6.54
N THR A 116 19.16 -2.16 7.46
CA THR A 116 20.46 -1.58 7.10
C THR A 116 21.27 -2.52 6.20
N SER A 117 22.17 -1.99 5.41
CA SER A 117 23.07 -2.78 4.54
C SER A 117 23.82 -3.86 5.33
N GLU A 118 24.31 -3.53 6.52
CA GLU A 118 25.01 -4.48 7.40
C GLU A 118 24.09 -5.61 7.89
N ALA A 119 22.83 -5.30 8.23
CA ALA A 119 21.84 -6.29 8.62
C ALA A 119 21.52 -7.23 7.44
N GLN A 120 21.39 -6.71 6.22
CA GLN A 120 21.17 -7.51 5.02
C GLN A 120 22.37 -8.42 4.73
N HIS A 121 23.60 -7.98 4.90
CA HIS A 121 24.78 -8.84 4.78
C HIS A 121 24.84 -9.95 5.84
N ALA A 122 24.41 -9.66 7.07
CA ALA A 122 24.30 -10.69 8.12
C ALA A 122 23.17 -11.69 7.81
N LEU A 123 22.03 -11.19 7.31
CA LEU A 123 20.90 -12.02 6.87
C LEU A 123 21.34 -12.99 5.77
N ARG A 124 22.06 -12.52 4.74
CA ARG A 124 22.59 -13.37 3.69
C ARG A 124 23.37 -14.56 4.27
N ARG A 125 24.32 -14.31 5.19
CA ARG A 125 25.10 -15.37 5.83
C ARG A 125 24.22 -16.36 6.61
N THR A 126 23.18 -15.86 7.26
CA THR A 126 22.23 -16.69 8.00
C THR A 126 21.40 -17.56 7.05
N MET A 127 20.94 -17.01 5.93
CA MET A 127 20.22 -17.75 4.88
C MET A 127 21.08 -18.89 4.31
N GLU A 128 22.36 -18.62 4.02
CA GLU A 128 23.30 -19.63 3.51
C GLU A 128 23.51 -20.76 4.53
N LYS A 129 23.76 -20.38 5.78
CA LYS A 129 24.10 -21.34 6.85
C LYS A 129 22.94 -22.26 7.21
N TYR A 130 21.70 -21.78 7.18
CA TYR A 130 20.51 -22.52 7.62
C TYR A 130 19.58 -22.91 6.46
N SER A 131 20.10 -22.93 5.24
CA SER A 131 19.31 -23.25 4.04
C SER A 131 18.69 -24.66 4.05
N ALA A 132 19.23 -25.60 4.79
CA ALA A 132 18.68 -26.95 4.94
C ALA A 132 17.42 -26.99 5.83
N THR A 133 17.30 -26.09 6.80
CA THR A 133 16.25 -26.14 7.86
C THR A 133 15.26 -24.99 7.81
N THR A 134 15.59 -23.91 7.10
CA THR A 134 14.82 -22.66 7.15
C THR A 134 14.70 -22.01 5.77
N ARG A 135 13.51 -21.50 5.47
CA ARG A 135 13.26 -20.63 4.31
C ARG A 135 12.94 -19.23 4.78
N PHE A 136 13.30 -18.25 3.98
CA PHE A 136 13.06 -16.86 4.26
C PHE A 136 12.04 -16.30 3.27
N ILE A 137 11.06 -15.56 3.79
CA ILE A 137 10.13 -14.76 3.00
C ILE A 137 10.36 -13.32 3.40
N LEU A 138 10.84 -12.50 2.46
CA LEU A 138 11.12 -11.09 2.67
C LEU A 138 10.03 -10.28 2.00
N SER A 139 9.27 -9.50 2.75
CA SER A 139 8.32 -8.54 2.20
C SER A 139 8.98 -7.17 2.06
N ALA A 140 8.89 -6.58 0.89
CA ALA A 140 9.49 -5.28 0.58
C ALA A 140 8.56 -4.47 -0.35
N ASN A 141 8.58 -3.15 -0.21
CA ASN A 141 7.89 -2.30 -1.18
C ASN A 141 8.66 -2.28 -2.51
N TYR A 142 9.99 -2.23 -2.42
CA TYR A 142 10.87 -2.22 -3.58
C TYR A 142 11.95 -3.31 -3.47
N ALA A 143 11.91 -4.30 -4.37
CA ALA A 143 12.93 -5.37 -4.40
C ALA A 143 14.35 -4.81 -4.62
N SER A 144 14.50 -3.68 -5.31
CA SER A 144 15.78 -3.01 -5.55
C SER A 144 16.49 -2.51 -4.29
N LYS A 145 15.78 -2.34 -3.17
CA LYS A 145 16.37 -2.00 -1.88
C LYS A 145 16.97 -3.21 -1.15
N ILE A 146 16.70 -4.42 -1.62
CA ILE A 146 17.32 -5.65 -1.12
C ILE A 146 18.60 -5.89 -1.90
N ILE A 147 19.71 -6.17 -1.21
CA ILE A 147 21.01 -6.40 -1.86
C ILE A 147 20.96 -7.58 -2.84
N GLU A 148 21.66 -7.47 -3.96
CA GLU A 148 21.70 -8.48 -5.02
C GLU A 148 22.07 -9.90 -4.52
N PRO A 149 23.01 -10.09 -3.58
CA PRO A 149 23.32 -11.41 -3.04
C PRO A 149 22.16 -12.10 -2.32
N ILE A 150 21.19 -11.38 -1.79
CA ILE A 150 19.95 -11.94 -1.24
C ILE A 150 18.97 -12.23 -2.38
N GLN A 151 18.80 -11.28 -3.31
CA GLN A 151 17.89 -11.46 -4.44
C GLN A 151 18.22 -12.70 -5.26
N SER A 152 19.51 -12.98 -5.51
CA SER A 152 19.97 -14.16 -6.27
C SER A 152 19.64 -15.52 -5.60
N ARG A 153 19.29 -15.52 -4.31
CA ARG A 153 18.92 -16.70 -3.52
C ARG A 153 17.41 -16.85 -3.31
N CYS A 154 16.64 -15.90 -3.82
CA CYS A 154 15.20 -15.85 -3.62
C CYS A 154 14.44 -15.84 -4.95
N VAL A 155 13.26 -16.42 -4.94
CA VAL A 155 12.29 -16.20 -6.03
C VAL A 155 11.55 -14.92 -5.73
N VAL A 156 11.56 -13.97 -6.67
CA VAL A 156 10.86 -12.69 -6.52
C VAL A 156 9.42 -12.84 -7.02
N LEU A 157 8.45 -12.68 -6.13
CA LEU A 157 7.03 -12.62 -6.41
C LEU A 157 6.57 -11.17 -6.38
N ARG A 158 6.18 -10.65 -7.54
CA ARG A 158 5.79 -9.24 -7.69
C ARG A 158 4.28 -9.09 -7.55
N PHE A 159 3.86 -8.64 -6.40
CA PHE A 159 2.48 -8.26 -6.12
C PHE A 159 2.14 -6.98 -6.87
N LYS A 160 0.96 -6.95 -7.48
CA LYS A 160 0.48 -5.79 -8.25
C LYS A 160 -0.65 -5.09 -7.48
N PRO A 161 -0.84 -3.77 -7.69
CA PRO A 161 -2.05 -3.11 -7.21
C PRO A 161 -3.30 -3.86 -7.70
N LEU A 162 -4.33 -3.92 -6.85
CA LEU A 162 -5.57 -4.59 -7.21
C LEU A 162 -6.31 -3.82 -8.29
N LYS A 163 -6.97 -4.56 -9.18
CA LYS A 163 -7.85 -3.99 -10.19
C LYS A 163 -9.17 -3.54 -9.53
N GLU A 164 -9.89 -2.67 -10.21
CA GLU A 164 -11.17 -2.16 -9.74
C GLU A 164 -12.16 -3.29 -9.40
N ASP A 165 -12.32 -4.27 -10.29
CA ASP A 165 -13.21 -5.42 -10.06
C ASP A 165 -12.84 -6.25 -8.83
N GLU A 166 -11.53 -6.35 -8.54
CA GLU A 166 -11.04 -7.07 -7.36
C GLU A 166 -11.31 -6.26 -6.08
N MET A 167 -11.14 -4.95 -6.13
CA MET A 167 -11.49 -4.04 -5.03
C MET A 167 -13.00 -4.05 -4.76
N ARG A 168 -13.84 -4.03 -5.80
CA ARG A 168 -15.31 -4.14 -5.67
C ARG A 168 -15.71 -5.41 -4.95
N LYS A 169 -15.17 -6.55 -5.31
CA LYS A 169 -15.41 -7.85 -4.64
C LYS A 169 -15.03 -7.80 -3.15
N TYR A 170 -13.91 -7.14 -2.84
CA TYR A 170 -13.47 -6.99 -1.45
C TYR A 170 -14.41 -6.09 -0.65
N ILE A 171 -14.82 -4.94 -1.23
CA ILE A 171 -15.80 -4.02 -0.63
C ILE A 171 -17.13 -4.75 -0.38
N GLU A 172 -17.67 -5.45 -1.38
CA GLU A 172 -18.89 -6.23 -1.25
C GLU A 172 -18.84 -7.25 -0.11
N ARG A 173 -17.70 -7.92 0.07
CA ARG A 173 -17.50 -8.87 1.16
C ARG A 173 -17.67 -8.20 2.53
N ILE A 174 -17.10 -7.01 2.71
CA ILE A 174 -17.21 -6.24 3.96
C ILE A 174 -18.63 -5.71 4.13
N VAL A 175 -19.20 -5.08 3.09
CA VAL A 175 -20.54 -4.51 3.09
C VAL A 175 -21.59 -5.55 3.48
N LYS A 176 -21.50 -6.76 2.91
CA LYS A 176 -22.39 -7.89 3.26
C LYS A 176 -22.16 -8.38 4.70
N GLY A 177 -20.89 -8.49 5.11
CA GLY A 177 -20.52 -8.96 6.45
C GLY A 177 -20.98 -8.03 7.57
N GLU A 178 -20.88 -6.73 7.35
CA GLU A 178 -21.26 -5.68 8.33
C GLU A 178 -22.65 -5.10 8.09
N LYS A 179 -23.38 -5.57 7.07
CA LYS A 179 -24.75 -5.10 6.69
C LYS A 179 -24.80 -3.58 6.48
N LEU A 180 -23.82 -3.05 5.75
CA LEU A 180 -23.69 -1.62 5.50
C LEU A 180 -24.62 -1.15 4.38
N ASP A 181 -25.10 0.09 4.48
CA ASP A 181 -25.80 0.80 3.41
C ASP A 181 -24.81 1.78 2.73
N ILE A 182 -24.29 1.39 1.57
CA ILE A 182 -23.39 2.21 0.75
C ILE A 182 -23.95 2.33 -0.66
N ASP A 183 -23.97 3.55 -1.20
CA ASP A 183 -24.37 3.76 -2.59
C ASP A 183 -23.19 3.56 -3.58
N GLU A 184 -23.53 3.46 -4.87
CA GLU A 184 -22.51 3.22 -5.92
C GLU A 184 -21.44 4.31 -5.95
N LYS A 185 -21.83 5.59 -5.75
CA LYS A 185 -20.87 6.71 -5.68
C LYS A 185 -19.93 6.58 -4.48
N GLY A 186 -20.40 6.04 -3.37
CA GLY A 186 -19.57 5.72 -2.21
C GLY A 186 -18.56 4.61 -2.52
N VAL A 187 -18.96 3.58 -3.26
CA VAL A 187 -18.05 2.51 -3.71
C VAL A 187 -16.98 3.07 -4.66
N GLU A 188 -17.37 3.87 -5.66
CA GLU A 188 -16.45 4.52 -6.57
C GLU A 188 -15.45 5.44 -5.84
N ALA A 189 -15.94 6.25 -4.91
CA ALA A 189 -15.10 7.11 -4.08
C ALA A 189 -14.11 6.30 -3.25
N LEU A 190 -14.55 5.18 -2.65
CA LEU A 190 -13.70 4.30 -1.86
C LEU A 190 -12.57 3.67 -2.70
N ILE A 191 -12.89 3.23 -3.91
CA ILE A 191 -11.92 2.70 -4.87
C ILE A 191 -10.91 3.80 -5.25
N TYR A 192 -11.39 5.01 -5.53
CA TYR A 192 -10.56 6.14 -5.91
C TYR A 192 -9.54 6.52 -4.81
N VAL A 193 -9.99 6.63 -3.55
CA VAL A 193 -9.13 7.06 -2.43
C VAL A 193 -8.16 5.98 -1.97
N SER A 194 -8.50 4.71 -2.18
CA SER A 194 -7.69 3.57 -1.73
C SER A 194 -6.52 3.24 -2.64
N GLU A 195 -6.63 3.49 -3.95
CA GLU A 195 -5.56 3.27 -4.93
C GLU A 195 -5.02 1.82 -4.94
N GLY A 196 -5.89 0.85 -4.68
CA GLY A 196 -5.53 -0.57 -4.65
C GLY A 196 -5.04 -1.09 -3.30
N ASP A 197 -5.02 -0.24 -2.26
CA ASP A 197 -4.65 -0.62 -0.89
C ASP A 197 -5.89 -1.09 -0.11
N LEU A 198 -5.96 -2.40 0.20
CA LEU A 198 -7.07 -3.01 0.93
C LEU A 198 -7.16 -2.54 2.39
N ARG A 199 -6.05 -2.15 3.02
CA ARG A 199 -6.07 -1.58 4.38
C ARG A 199 -6.75 -0.23 4.37
N LYS A 200 -6.45 0.62 3.36
CA LYS A 200 -7.15 1.90 3.19
C LYS A 200 -8.63 1.70 2.94
N ILE A 201 -9.02 0.75 2.08
CA ILE A 201 -10.45 0.40 1.87
C ILE A 201 -11.10 0.09 3.21
N THR A 202 -10.52 -0.84 3.95
CA THR A 202 -11.11 -1.33 5.21
C THR A 202 -11.22 -0.23 6.25
N ASN A 203 -10.16 0.55 6.45
CA ASN A 203 -10.12 1.62 7.46
C ASN A 203 -11.07 2.77 7.11
N THR A 204 -11.11 3.19 5.84
CA THR A 204 -12.01 4.26 5.40
C THR A 204 -13.47 3.83 5.50
N LEU A 205 -13.77 2.59 5.09
CA LEU A 205 -15.13 2.04 5.19
C LEU A 205 -15.57 1.88 6.65
N HIS A 206 -14.68 1.40 7.52
CA HIS A 206 -14.95 1.28 8.96
C HIS A 206 -15.22 2.65 9.59
N GLY A 207 -14.36 3.64 9.32
CA GLY A 207 -14.60 5.02 9.80
C GLY A 207 -15.91 5.59 9.29
N ALA A 208 -16.25 5.36 8.01
CA ALA A 208 -17.51 5.82 7.44
C ALA A 208 -18.74 5.16 8.09
N ALA A 209 -18.65 3.87 8.39
CA ALA A 209 -19.73 3.11 9.03
C ALA A 209 -20.02 3.55 10.47
N ILE A 210 -18.99 3.96 11.22
CA ILE A 210 -19.15 4.47 12.59
C ILE A 210 -19.90 5.82 12.58
N LEU A 211 -19.58 6.70 11.63
CA LEU A 211 -20.08 8.06 11.63
C LEU A 211 -21.43 8.22 10.90
N ASN A 212 -21.77 7.32 9.99
CA ASN A 212 -22.90 7.48 9.09
C ASN A 212 -23.73 6.21 8.96
N LYS A 213 -25.06 6.35 9.05
CA LYS A 213 -25.99 5.24 8.76
C LYS A 213 -26.00 4.86 7.27
N LYS A 214 -25.83 5.84 6.39
CA LYS A 214 -25.70 5.66 4.95
C LYS A 214 -24.38 6.23 4.48
N ILE A 215 -23.58 5.40 3.82
CA ILE A 215 -22.24 5.75 3.33
C ILE A 215 -22.36 6.30 1.92
N THR A 216 -21.91 7.53 1.71
CA THR A 216 -21.94 8.25 0.44
C THR A 216 -20.50 8.65 0.03
N ASP A 217 -20.33 9.11 -1.21
CA ASP A 217 -19.07 9.68 -1.69
C ASP A 217 -18.54 10.76 -0.74
N LYS A 218 -19.41 11.63 -0.26
CA LYS A 218 -19.05 12.71 0.67
C LYS A 218 -18.41 12.15 1.94
N SER A 219 -19.06 11.17 2.58
CA SER A 219 -18.54 10.58 3.82
C SER A 219 -17.19 9.88 3.61
N ILE A 220 -16.97 9.29 2.44
CA ILE A 220 -15.69 8.66 2.10
C ILE A 220 -14.58 9.69 1.94
N TYR A 221 -14.81 10.77 1.18
CA TYR A 221 -13.80 11.82 0.98
C TYR A 221 -13.46 12.56 2.28
N ASP A 222 -14.47 12.86 3.11
CA ASP A 222 -14.28 13.52 4.40
C ASP A 222 -13.38 12.68 5.33
N ILE A 223 -13.61 11.36 5.40
CA ILE A 223 -12.79 10.46 6.24
C ILE A 223 -11.39 10.24 5.67
N ALA A 224 -11.28 10.12 4.34
CA ALA A 224 -9.99 9.93 3.69
C ALA A 224 -9.13 11.20 3.69
N SER A 225 -9.67 12.35 4.14
CA SER A 225 -9.03 13.68 4.05
C SER A 225 -8.55 13.96 2.63
N LYS A 226 -9.37 13.60 1.63
CA LYS A 226 -9.09 13.84 0.21
C LYS A 226 -10.20 14.69 -0.40
N ALA A 227 -9.83 15.57 -1.31
CA ALA A 227 -10.78 16.33 -2.11
C ALA A 227 -11.44 15.44 -3.16
N ARG A 228 -12.64 15.82 -3.59
CA ARG A 228 -13.27 15.17 -4.74
C ARG A 228 -12.49 15.49 -6.01
N PRO A 229 -12.36 14.54 -6.95
CA PRO A 229 -11.64 14.77 -8.21
C PRO A 229 -12.07 16.05 -8.94
N LYS A 230 -13.39 16.32 -8.95
CA LYS A 230 -13.95 17.50 -9.61
C LYS A 230 -13.51 18.84 -8.99
N GLU A 231 -13.24 18.89 -7.69
CA GLU A 231 -12.80 20.12 -7.01
C GLU A 231 -11.35 20.45 -7.39
N VAL A 232 -10.47 19.44 -7.40
CA VAL A 232 -9.09 19.60 -7.85
C VAL A 232 -9.04 19.94 -9.35
N SER A 233 -9.84 19.25 -10.16
CA SER A 233 -9.96 19.54 -11.60
C SER A 233 -10.48 20.97 -11.85
N ALA A 234 -11.45 21.47 -11.04
CA ALA A 234 -11.94 22.83 -11.14
C ALA A 234 -10.87 23.85 -10.79
N MET A 235 -10.10 23.63 -9.72
CA MET A 235 -8.96 24.48 -9.35
C MET A 235 -7.94 24.59 -10.49
N LEU A 236 -7.55 23.45 -11.07
CA LEU A 236 -6.61 23.43 -12.20
C LEU A 236 -7.18 24.13 -13.43
N ARG A 237 -8.46 23.92 -13.75
CA ARG A 237 -9.11 24.62 -14.88
C ARG A 237 -9.17 26.13 -14.67
N TYR A 238 -9.55 26.61 -13.48
CA TYR A 238 -9.53 28.05 -13.19
C TYR A 238 -8.13 28.65 -13.36
N ALA A 239 -7.08 27.95 -12.92
CA ALA A 239 -5.71 28.37 -13.13
C ALA A 239 -5.38 28.46 -14.63
N LEU A 240 -5.65 27.39 -15.40
CA LEU A 240 -5.40 27.33 -16.83
C LEU A 240 -6.23 28.34 -17.63
N ASP A 241 -7.38 28.78 -17.13
CA ASP A 241 -8.22 29.81 -17.71
C ASP A 241 -7.75 31.25 -17.38
N GLY A 242 -6.64 31.40 -16.63
CA GLY A 242 -6.11 32.65 -16.17
C GLY A 242 -6.83 33.25 -14.97
N ASN A 243 -7.78 32.54 -14.39
CA ASN A 243 -8.53 33.00 -13.22
C ASN A 243 -7.86 32.56 -11.90
N PHE A 244 -6.73 33.20 -11.61
CA PHE A 244 -5.95 32.90 -10.41
C PHE A 244 -6.75 33.05 -9.11
N SER A 245 -7.62 34.06 -9.00
CA SER A 245 -8.41 34.30 -7.78
C SER A 245 -9.29 33.12 -7.46
N LYS A 246 -10.07 32.60 -8.43
CA LYS A 246 -10.92 31.43 -8.24
C LYS A 246 -10.10 30.17 -7.96
N ALA A 247 -8.99 29.97 -8.66
CA ALA A 247 -8.10 28.84 -8.40
C ALA A 247 -7.55 28.87 -6.97
N ARG A 248 -7.20 30.05 -6.47
CA ARG A 248 -6.76 30.26 -5.08
C ARG A 248 -7.87 30.02 -4.06
N ASP A 249 -9.10 30.41 -4.36
CA ASP A 249 -10.25 30.15 -3.47
C ASP A 249 -10.49 28.65 -3.33
N GLU A 250 -10.47 27.88 -4.42
CA GLU A 250 -10.53 26.41 -4.37
C GLU A 250 -9.35 25.81 -3.59
N LEU A 251 -8.13 26.31 -3.79
CA LEU A 251 -6.97 25.87 -3.00
C LEU A 251 -7.16 26.09 -1.51
N ASN A 252 -7.75 27.24 -1.11
CA ASN A 252 -8.06 27.51 0.28
C ASN A 252 -9.08 26.51 0.85
N VAL A 253 -10.07 26.08 0.07
CA VAL A 253 -11.01 25.02 0.48
C VAL A 253 -10.27 23.71 0.72
N LEU A 254 -9.31 23.33 -0.13
CA LEU A 254 -8.51 22.12 0.04
C LEU A 254 -7.67 22.16 1.32
N PHE A 255 -7.02 23.27 1.61
CA PHE A 255 -6.23 23.44 2.84
C PHE A 255 -7.10 23.51 4.10
N LEU A 256 -8.17 24.32 4.10
CA LEU A 256 -8.89 24.68 5.32
C LEU A 256 -10.06 23.74 5.62
N SER A 257 -10.79 23.30 4.59
CA SER A 257 -11.98 22.46 4.78
C SER A 257 -11.65 20.98 4.77
N TYR A 258 -10.71 20.55 3.91
CA TYR A 258 -10.27 19.15 3.85
C TYR A 258 -9.02 18.86 4.68
N GLY A 259 -8.30 19.89 5.17
CA GLY A 259 -7.10 19.72 5.99
C GLY A 259 -5.95 19.04 5.24
N MET A 260 -5.93 19.13 3.90
CA MET A 260 -4.91 18.48 3.08
C MET A 260 -3.57 19.22 3.17
N SER A 261 -2.45 18.48 3.12
CA SER A 261 -1.13 19.06 2.94
C SER A 261 -0.91 19.51 1.48
N GLY A 262 0.04 20.39 1.26
CA GLY A 262 0.41 20.79 -0.11
C GLY A 262 0.93 19.62 -0.94
N GLU A 263 1.62 18.66 -0.30
CA GLU A 263 2.07 17.43 -0.94
C GLU A 263 0.90 16.57 -1.39
N ASP A 264 -0.11 16.34 -0.53
CA ASP A 264 -1.30 15.57 -0.89
C ASP A 264 -2.08 16.21 -2.04
N ILE A 265 -2.20 17.55 -2.02
CA ILE A 265 -2.87 18.31 -3.09
C ILE A 265 -2.10 18.12 -4.40
N LEU A 266 -0.76 18.20 -4.41
CA LEU A 266 0.05 18.02 -5.62
C LEU A 266 -0.06 16.60 -6.18
N VAL A 267 -0.04 15.59 -5.32
CA VAL A 267 -0.25 14.19 -5.75
C VAL A 267 -1.62 14.04 -6.42
N GLN A 268 -2.64 14.65 -5.85
CA GLN A 268 -3.98 14.60 -6.44
C GLN A 268 -4.07 15.46 -7.71
N CYS A 269 -3.44 16.64 -7.76
CA CYS A 269 -3.30 17.43 -8.98
C CYS A 269 -2.65 16.65 -10.10
N HIS A 270 -1.59 15.90 -9.83
CA HIS A 270 -0.94 15.07 -10.85
C HIS A 270 -1.90 14.03 -11.43
N LYS A 271 -2.66 13.35 -10.56
CA LYS A 271 -3.65 12.35 -10.98
C LYS A 271 -4.75 12.97 -11.85
N GLU A 272 -5.29 14.10 -11.43
CA GLU A 272 -6.34 14.79 -12.18
C GLU A 272 -5.83 15.45 -13.48
N ALA A 273 -4.59 15.93 -13.51
CA ALA A 273 -3.97 16.51 -14.71
C ALA A 273 -3.98 15.53 -15.90
N LEU A 274 -3.79 14.24 -15.63
CA LEU A 274 -3.82 13.20 -16.67
C LEU A 274 -5.22 13.02 -17.26
N ASN A 275 -6.26 13.28 -16.47
CA ASN A 275 -7.67 13.10 -16.83
C ASN A 275 -8.31 14.39 -17.37
N LEU A 276 -7.62 15.55 -17.32
CA LEU A 276 -8.14 16.80 -17.86
C LEU A 276 -8.28 16.71 -19.37
N ASP A 277 -9.42 17.21 -19.87
CA ASP A 277 -9.68 17.36 -21.30
C ASP A 277 -9.02 18.68 -21.79
N VAL A 278 -7.72 18.61 -22.04
CA VAL A 278 -6.88 19.69 -22.57
C VAL A 278 -5.85 19.10 -23.53
N ASP A 279 -5.25 19.94 -24.37
CA ASP A 279 -4.25 19.46 -25.33
C ASP A 279 -2.99 18.88 -24.66
N ASP A 280 -2.29 17.99 -25.36
CA ASP A 280 -1.14 17.26 -24.82
C ASP A 280 0.01 18.18 -24.41
N LYS A 281 0.23 19.31 -25.13
CA LYS A 281 1.28 20.27 -24.76
C LYS A 281 0.98 20.93 -23.41
N LEU A 282 -0.30 21.23 -23.17
CA LEU A 282 -0.74 21.82 -21.91
C LEU A 282 -0.65 20.81 -20.77
N LYS A 283 -1.01 19.53 -21.02
CA LYS A 283 -0.79 18.44 -20.06
C LYS A 283 0.67 18.29 -19.66
N LEU A 284 1.58 18.30 -20.64
CA LEU A 284 3.02 18.22 -20.39
C LEU A 284 3.53 19.38 -19.54
N LYS A 285 3.10 20.63 -19.85
CA LYS A 285 3.45 21.80 -19.05
C LYS A 285 2.92 21.69 -17.62
N LEU A 286 1.69 21.19 -17.46
CA LEU A 286 1.04 21.01 -16.17
C LEU A 286 1.80 19.98 -15.33
N ILE A 287 2.09 18.81 -15.89
CA ILE A 287 2.83 17.74 -15.20
C ILE A 287 4.24 18.20 -14.79
N SER A 288 4.95 18.90 -15.70
CA SER A 288 6.28 19.46 -15.41
C SER A 288 6.23 20.44 -14.24
N ASN A 289 5.24 21.35 -14.25
CA ASN A 289 5.07 22.28 -13.14
C ASN A 289 4.77 21.58 -11.82
N ILE A 290 3.84 20.61 -11.81
CA ILE A 290 3.53 19.84 -10.61
C ILE A 290 4.80 19.17 -10.05
N GLY A 291 5.62 18.59 -10.92
CA GLY A 291 6.90 17.95 -10.52
C GLY A 291 7.87 18.94 -9.87
N ASP A 292 8.05 20.13 -10.47
CA ASP A 292 8.93 21.18 -9.93
C ASP A 292 8.50 21.64 -8.53
N TYR A 293 7.19 21.85 -8.32
CA TYR A 293 6.67 22.31 -7.03
C TYR A 293 6.62 21.20 -5.98
N ASN A 294 6.37 19.96 -6.40
CA ASN A 294 6.47 18.81 -5.51
C ASN A 294 7.88 18.68 -4.94
N PHE A 295 8.91 18.76 -5.78
CA PHE A 295 10.30 18.73 -5.33
C PHE A 295 10.58 19.81 -4.28
N ARG A 296 10.14 21.04 -4.52
CA ARG A 296 10.36 22.17 -3.59
C ARG A 296 9.66 21.96 -2.24
N ILE A 297 8.43 21.43 -2.24
CA ILE A 297 7.68 21.18 -1.01
C ILE A 297 8.35 20.06 -0.21
N VAL A 298 8.75 18.98 -0.85
CA VAL A 298 9.46 17.85 -0.20
C VAL A 298 10.80 18.30 0.40
N GLU A 299 11.49 19.25 -0.24
CA GLU A 299 12.73 19.87 0.28
C GLU A 299 12.47 20.90 1.42
N GLY A 300 11.23 21.04 1.88
CA GLY A 300 10.87 21.86 3.04
C GLY A 300 10.46 23.29 2.75
N ALA A 301 10.16 23.65 1.50
CA ALA A 301 9.61 24.96 1.18
C ALA A 301 8.17 25.11 1.71
N ASN A 302 7.76 26.35 2.00
CA ASN A 302 6.41 26.62 2.50
C ASN A 302 5.35 26.19 1.49
N GLU A 303 4.53 25.21 1.87
CA GLU A 303 3.55 24.56 1.02
C GLU A 303 2.57 25.55 0.38
N ARG A 304 2.01 26.47 1.17
CA ARG A 304 1.01 27.43 0.69
C ARG A 304 1.60 28.37 -0.36
N ILE A 305 2.80 28.89 -0.11
CA ILE A 305 3.49 29.78 -1.06
C ILE A 305 3.79 29.03 -2.36
N GLN A 306 4.25 27.78 -2.28
CA GLN A 306 4.58 26.99 -3.46
C GLN A 306 3.32 26.64 -4.27
N MET A 307 2.22 26.29 -3.61
CA MET A 307 0.95 26.01 -4.28
C MET A 307 0.38 27.25 -4.98
N GLU A 308 0.35 28.39 -4.31
CA GLU A 308 -0.09 29.65 -4.92
C GLU A 308 0.81 30.06 -6.11
N ALA A 309 2.13 29.88 -5.97
CA ALA A 309 3.08 30.14 -7.05
C ALA A 309 2.89 29.20 -8.26
N MET A 310 2.58 27.91 -8.01
CA MET A 310 2.22 26.97 -9.06
C MET A 310 0.98 27.44 -9.83
N LEU A 311 -0.10 27.78 -9.13
CA LEU A 311 -1.34 28.25 -9.74
C LEU A 311 -1.12 29.54 -10.54
N ALA A 312 -0.31 30.49 -10.02
CA ALA A 312 0.05 31.70 -10.72
C ALA A 312 0.83 31.42 -12.02
N LYS A 313 1.80 30.49 -11.96
CA LYS A 313 2.56 30.06 -13.13
C LYS A 313 1.66 29.39 -14.18
N LEU A 314 0.68 28.60 -13.75
CA LEU A 314 -0.31 28.00 -14.65
C LEU A 314 -1.19 29.06 -15.32
N ALA A 315 -1.62 30.08 -14.56
CA ALA A 315 -2.45 31.16 -15.08
C ALA A 315 -1.73 32.03 -16.13
N LEU A 316 -0.39 32.04 -16.12
CA LEU A 316 0.44 32.76 -17.12
C LEU A 316 0.75 31.91 -18.36
N ILE A 317 0.33 30.65 -18.42
CA ILE A 317 0.52 29.84 -19.63
C ILE A 317 -0.43 30.34 -20.71
N GLU A 318 0.14 30.95 -21.73
CA GLU A 318 -0.64 31.39 -22.90
C GLU A 318 -1.32 30.20 -23.57
N LYS A 319 -2.64 30.26 -23.70
CA LYS A 319 -3.39 29.38 -24.60
C LYS A 319 -2.94 29.71 -26.03
N GLN A 320 -2.12 28.83 -26.61
CA GLN A 320 -1.88 28.93 -28.06
C GLN A 320 -3.22 28.69 -28.75
N LYS A 321 -3.75 29.76 -29.39
CA LYS A 321 -4.93 29.72 -30.26
C LYS A 321 -4.69 28.83 -31.46
#